data_a01d85c80d925eac22197c30359bb200
#
_entry.id   a01d85c80d925eac22197c30359bb200
#
_cell.length_a   1.000
_cell.length_b   1.000
_cell.length_c   1.000
_cell.angle_alpha   90.00
_cell.angle_beta   90.00
_cell.angle_gamma   90.00
#
_symmetry.space_group_name_H-M   'P 1'
#
loop_
_entity.id
_entity.type
_entity.pdbx_description
1 polymer ?
#
loop_
_entity_poly.entity_id
_entity_poly.type
_entity_poly.pdbx_seq_one_letter_code
_entity_poly.pdbx_strand_id
1 'polypeptide(L)'
;MRKMGSSSSETKLLQELILYAASAALSCLVLFAGLRHLDPNREASKKALEHKKEIAKRLGRPLINTNPYEDVIACDVINPDHIDVEFESIGGLEAIKQALYELVILPLRRPELFSHGKLLGPQKGVLLYGPPGTGKTMLAKAIAKESGAVFINVRISNLMSKWFGDAQKLVAAVFSLAYKLQPAIIFIDEVDSFLGQRRNTDHEAMTNMKTEFMALWDGFTTDQNARVMVLAATNRPSELDEAILRRLPQAFEIGLPDRRERVEILKVILKGENIEESINFDYIASLCEGYTGSDILELCKKAAYFPIRDLLDEEKKGKSSGVSSFSYVSLLRSCVVFQKVLLSKLCYLNLGVNV
;
A
#
# COMPACT_ATOMS: atom_id res chain seq x y z
N MET A 1 78.70 33.95 30.05
CA MET A 1 78.36 32.66 29.37
C MET A 1 77.32 31.95 30.22
N ARG A 2 76.02 32.06 29.85
CA ARG A 2 74.93 31.23 30.34
C ARG A 2 73.70 31.50 29.48
N LYS A 3 73.52 30.82 28.34
CA LYS A 3 72.29 30.68 27.57
C LYS A 3 72.47 29.51 26.60
N MET A 4 72.29 28.31 27.04
CA MET A 4 72.09 27.14 26.19
C MET A 4 71.60 26.00 27.07
N GLY A 5 70.28 25.95 27.34
CA GLY A 5 69.73 24.84 28.11
C GLY A 5 68.23 24.73 28.07
N SER A 6 67.46 25.73 27.56
CA SER A 6 65.95 25.75 27.60
C SER A 6 65.28 25.22 26.36
N SER A 7 66.00 25.20 25.19
CA SER A 7 65.40 24.85 23.90
C SER A 7 65.04 23.35 23.73
N SER A 8 65.82 22.44 24.40
CA SER A 8 65.59 20.98 24.25
C SER A 8 64.42 20.43 25.07
N SER A 9 63.98 21.12 26.16
CA SER A 9 62.89 20.73 27.01
C SER A 9 61.54 21.17 26.41
N GLU A 10 61.49 22.37 25.83
CA GLU A 10 60.31 22.91 25.19
C GLU A 10 59.94 22.15 23.91
N THR A 11 60.92 21.73 23.12
CA THR A 11 60.67 20.92 21.91
C THR A 11 60.15 19.52 22.23
N LYS A 12 60.58 18.89 23.33
CA LYS A 12 60.09 17.59 23.78
C LYS A 12 58.64 17.70 24.29
N LEU A 13 58.31 18.71 25.08
CA LEU A 13 56.97 18.99 25.52
C LEU A 13 56.00 19.27 24.34
N LEU A 14 56.45 19.99 23.34
CA LEU A 14 55.67 20.25 22.13
C LEU A 14 55.41 18.97 21.31
N GLN A 15 56.42 18.09 21.20
CA GLN A 15 56.28 16.79 20.54
C GLN A 15 55.29 15.86 21.26
N GLU A 16 55.35 15.79 22.58
CA GLU A 16 54.37 15.02 23.39
C GLU A 16 52.95 15.56 23.24
N LEU A 17 52.77 16.87 23.23
CA LEU A 17 51.44 17.52 23.07
C LEU A 17 50.85 17.23 21.69
N ILE A 18 51.68 17.24 20.64
CA ILE A 18 51.27 16.87 19.28
C ILE A 18 50.88 15.39 19.21
N LEU A 19 51.62 14.51 19.89
CA LEU A 19 51.33 13.08 19.93
C LEU A 19 50.03 12.78 20.66
N TYR A 20 49.74 13.46 21.78
CA TYR A 20 48.47 13.37 22.49
C TYR A 20 47.31 13.91 21.67
N ALA A 21 47.46 15.03 20.99
CA ALA A 21 46.46 15.60 20.11
C ALA A 21 46.12 14.67 18.91
N ALA A 22 47.15 14.07 18.31
CA ALA A 22 47.02 13.12 17.22
C ALA A 22 46.32 11.82 17.68
N SER A 23 46.65 11.30 18.87
CA SER A 23 46.01 10.14 19.47
C SER A 23 44.54 10.40 19.81
N ALA A 24 44.21 11.56 20.38
CA ALA A 24 42.84 11.96 20.66
C ALA A 24 42.00 12.13 19.37
N ALA A 25 42.60 12.74 18.34
CA ALA A 25 41.92 12.87 17.03
C ALA A 25 41.69 11.50 16.37
N LEU A 26 42.62 10.56 16.47
CA LEU A 26 42.47 9.21 15.95
C LEU A 26 41.40 8.45 16.71
N SER A 27 41.34 8.56 18.04
CA SER A 27 40.31 7.94 18.86
C SER A 27 38.92 8.51 18.57
N CYS A 28 38.77 9.82 18.37
CA CYS A 28 37.55 10.45 17.93
C CYS A 28 37.10 9.98 16.53
N LEU A 29 38.05 9.82 15.61
CA LEU A 29 37.79 9.30 14.26
C LEU A 29 37.31 7.85 14.28
N VAL A 30 37.93 7.00 15.10
CA VAL A 30 37.50 5.59 15.27
C VAL A 30 36.14 5.49 15.92
N LEU A 31 35.86 6.29 16.96
CA LEU A 31 34.57 6.37 17.60
C LEU A 31 33.48 6.88 16.61
N PHE A 32 33.77 7.92 15.84
CA PHE A 32 32.87 8.47 14.84
C PHE A 32 32.59 7.47 13.70
N ALA A 33 33.62 6.76 13.24
CA ALA A 33 33.46 5.70 12.24
C ALA A 33 32.69 4.50 12.79
N GLY A 34 32.93 4.12 14.05
CA GLY A 34 32.19 3.06 14.74
C GLY A 34 30.70 3.41 14.93
N LEU A 35 30.38 4.62 15.39
CA LEU A 35 29.02 5.10 15.51
C LEU A 35 28.29 5.17 14.16
N ARG A 36 29.02 5.57 13.11
CA ARG A 36 28.49 5.62 11.74
C ARG A 36 28.27 4.23 11.13
N HIS A 37 28.98 3.20 11.60
CA HIS A 37 28.79 1.80 11.19
C HIS A 37 27.67 1.10 11.97
N LEU A 38 27.37 1.55 13.19
CA LEU A 38 26.34 1.02 14.07
C LEU A 38 24.97 1.69 13.86
N ASP A 39 24.86 2.65 12.92
CA ASP A 39 23.59 3.30 12.61
C ASP A 39 22.66 2.31 11.90
N PRO A 40 21.59 1.80 12.58
CA PRO A 40 20.65 0.85 12.00
C PRO A 40 19.86 1.45 10.83
N ASN A 41 19.90 2.77 10.67
CA ASN A 41 19.21 3.47 9.57
C ASN A 41 19.99 3.53 8.26
N ARG A 42 21.25 3.10 8.25
CA ARG A 42 22.11 3.23 7.07
C ARG A 42 21.62 2.42 5.87
N GLU A 43 21.09 1.22 6.11
CA GLU A 43 20.48 0.40 5.04
C GLU A 43 19.16 0.95 4.58
N ALA A 44 18.32 1.42 5.51
CA ALA A 44 17.06 2.08 5.18
C ALA A 44 17.32 3.37 4.40
N SER A 45 18.30 4.17 4.80
CA SER A 45 18.68 5.41 4.10
C SER A 45 19.25 5.15 2.71
N LYS A 46 20.02 4.05 2.51
CA LYS A 46 20.52 3.67 1.18
C LYS A 46 19.36 3.23 0.26
N LYS A 47 18.49 2.37 0.75
CA LYS A 47 17.29 1.95 0.01
C LYS A 47 16.39 3.15 -0.31
N ALA A 48 16.20 4.05 0.65
CA ALA A 48 15.46 5.28 0.44
C ALA A 48 16.12 6.20 -0.60
N LEU A 49 17.44 6.31 -0.61
CA LEU A 49 18.17 7.10 -1.61
C LEU A 49 18.06 6.49 -3.02
N GLU A 50 18.10 5.16 -3.14
CA GLU A 50 17.87 4.45 -4.40
C GLU A 50 16.43 4.65 -4.88
N HIS A 51 15.44 4.49 -4.01
CA HIS A 51 14.04 4.80 -4.33
C HIS A 51 13.84 6.26 -4.75
N LYS A 52 14.48 7.22 -4.06
CA LYS A 52 14.44 8.65 -4.45
C LYS A 52 15.01 8.87 -5.85
N LYS A 53 16.15 8.26 -6.16
CA LYS A 53 16.77 8.35 -7.50
C LYS A 53 15.84 7.75 -8.57
N GLU A 54 15.21 6.64 -8.24
CA GLU A 54 14.28 5.95 -9.12
C GLU A 54 13.00 6.78 -9.36
N ILE A 55 12.40 7.32 -8.30
CA ILE A 55 11.25 8.24 -8.38
C ILE A 55 11.63 9.49 -9.18
N ALA A 56 12.76 10.12 -8.88
CA ALA A 56 13.24 11.31 -9.60
C ALA A 56 13.48 11.03 -11.09
N LYS A 57 14.08 9.88 -11.42
CA LYS A 57 14.33 9.46 -12.80
C LYS A 57 13.03 9.24 -13.59
N ARG A 58 12.00 8.68 -12.95
CA ARG A 58 10.72 8.34 -13.58
C ARG A 58 9.79 9.52 -13.71
N LEU A 59 9.76 10.39 -12.70
CA LEU A 59 8.96 11.61 -12.71
C LEU A 59 9.62 12.73 -13.52
N GLY A 60 10.87 12.52 -14.02
CA GLY A 60 11.63 13.57 -14.68
C GLY A 60 11.90 14.80 -13.79
N ARG A 61 11.84 14.62 -12.46
CA ARG A 61 11.98 15.67 -11.46
C ARG A 61 13.34 15.57 -10.76
N PRO A 62 13.91 16.72 -10.30
CA PRO A 62 15.14 16.71 -9.54
C PRO A 62 14.98 15.93 -8.23
N LEU A 63 16.09 15.45 -7.68
CA LEU A 63 16.12 14.78 -6.37
C LEU A 63 15.47 15.68 -5.30
N ILE A 64 14.41 15.16 -4.69
CA ILE A 64 13.67 15.87 -3.65
C ILE A 64 14.46 15.79 -2.35
N ASN A 65 14.67 16.95 -1.72
CA ASN A 65 15.31 16.99 -0.40
C ASN A 65 14.35 16.47 0.66
N THR A 66 14.69 15.34 1.28
CA THR A 66 13.87 14.67 2.28
C THR A 66 14.64 14.53 3.58
N ASN A 67 13.92 14.55 4.70
CA ASN A 67 14.44 14.28 6.03
C ASN A 67 14.51 12.76 6.31
N PRO A 68 15.21 12.30 7.37
CA PRO A 68 15.34 10.87 7.69
C PRO A 68 14.01 10.13 7.88
N TYR A 69 12.98 10.80 8.37
CA TYR A 69 11.64 10.21 8.56
C TYR A 69 10.91 10.06 7.22
N GLU A 70 11.04 11.04 6.34
CA GLU A 70 10.52 10.96 4.97
C GLU A 70 11.23 9.86 4.17
N ASP A 71 12.51 9.60 4.43
CA ASP A 71 13.26 8.52 3.80
C ASP A 71 12.69 7.14 4.14
N VAL A 72 12.19 6.97 5.37
CA VAL A 72 11.50 5.75 5.79
C VAL A 72 10.19 5.57 5.03
N ILE A 73 9.39 6.63 4.92
CA ILE A 73 8.12 6.60 4.17
C ILE A 73 8.35 6.44 2.67
N ALA A 74 9.45 6.99 2.13
CA ALA A 74 9.79 6.87 0.71
C ALA A 74 9.95 5.41 0.25
N CYS A 75 10.23 4.48 1.15
CA CYS A 75 10.26 3.04 0.84
C CYS A 75 8.88 2.45 0.51
N ASP A 76 7.81 3.07 0.99
CA ASP A 76 6.43 2.67 0.77
C ASP A 76 5.75 3.48 -0.36
N VAL A 77 6.52 4.30 -1.08
CA VAL A 77 6.05 5.08 -2.23
C VAL A 77 6.11 4.23 -3.50
N ILE A 78 5.00 4.17 -4.21
CA ILE A 78 4.87 3.46 -5.48
C ILE A 78 4.62 4.49 -6.59
N ASN A 79 5.43 4.42 -7.64
CA ASN A 79 5.21 5.23 -8.84
C ASN A 79 4.00 4.68 -9.60
N PRO A 80 3.08 5.54 -10.10
CA PRO A 80 1.94 5.12 -10.90
C PRO A 80 2.33 4.26 -12.12
N ASP A 81 3.48 4.52 -12.75
CA ASP A 81 3.95 3.74 -13.91
C ASP A 81 4.28 2.27 -13.56
N HIS A 82 4.56 1.98 -12.30
CA HIS A 82 4.86 0.61 -11.81
C HIS A 82 3.65 -0.10 -11.25
N ILE A 83 2.49 0.50 -11.33
CA ILE A 83 1.25 -0.15 -10.95
C ILE A 83 0.73 -0.88 -12.17
N ASP A 84 0.68 -2.21 -12.09
CA ASP A 84 0.19 -3.07 -13.19
C ASP A 84 -1.34 -3.18 -13.23
N VAL A 85 -2.04 -2.57 -12.25
CA VAL A 85 -3.49 -2.65 -12.11
C VAL A 85 -4.12 -1.38 -12.66
N GLU A 86 -4.99 -1.54 -13.67
CA GLU A 86 -5.82 -0.50 -14.29
C GLU A 86 -7.31 -0.80 -14.04
N PHE A 87 -8.21 0.13 -14.33
CA PHE A 87 -9.65 -0.12 -14.20
C PHE A 87 -10.14 -1.30 -15.05
N GLU A 88 -9.52 -1.52 -16.19
CA GLU A 88 -9.78 -2.68 -17.03
C GLU A 88 -9.40 -4.02 -16.37
N SER A 89 -8.46 -3.99 -15.44
CA SER A 89 -8.04 -5.18 -14.66
C SER A 89 -9.01 -5.53 -13.54
N ILE A 90 -10.08 -4.74 -13.36
CA ILE A 90 -11.10 -4.94 -12.33
C ILE A 90 -12.43 -5.22 -13.02
N GLY A 91 -12.95 -6.43 -12.89
CA GLY A 91 -14.25 -6.81 -13.45
C GLY A 91 -15.41 -6.19 -12.66
N GLY A 92 -16.38 -5.61 -13.36
CA GLY A 92 -17.55 -4.98 -12.76
C GLY A 92 -17.28 -3.60 -12.14
N LEU A 93 -18.18 -3.18 -11.24
CA LEU A 93 -18.11 -1.91 -10.50
C LEU A 93 -18.16 -0.65 -11.41
N GLU A 94 -18.81 -0.72 -12.57
CA GLU A 94 -18.75 0.35 -13.59
C GLU A 94 -19.28 1.69 -13.07
N ALA A 95 -20.38 1.70 -12.30
CA ALA A 95 -20.92 2.91 -11.70
C ALA A 95 -19.93 3.54 -10.69
N ILE A 96 -19.27 2.71 -9.90
CA ILE A 96 -18.28 3.16 -8.90
C ILE A 96 -17.00 3.66 -9.61
N LYS A 97 -16.53 2.97 -10.64
CA LYS A 97 -15.38 3.42 -11.45
C LYS A 97 -15.65 4.78 -12.08
N GLN A 98 -16.85 4.97 -12.64
CA GLN A 98 -17.24 6.24 -13.24
C GLN A 98 -17.28 7.35 -12.19
N ALA A 99 -17.89 7.12 -11.02
CA ALA A 99 -17.92 8.10 -9.94
C ALA A 99 -16.53 8.44 -9.41
N LEU A 100 -15.65 7.43 -9.26
CA LEU A 100 -14.26 7.65 -8.86
C LEU A 100 -13.46 8.40 -9.93
N TYR A 101 -13.72 8.15 -11.20
CA TYR A 101 -13.10 8.91 -12.28
C TYR A 101 -13.46 10.40 -12.19
N GLU A 102 -14.74 10.72 -12.02
CA GLU A 102 -15.22 12.10 -11.95
C GLU A 102 -14.79 12.83 -10.68
N LEU A 103 -14.88 12.16 -9.51
CA LEU A 103 -14.65 12.79 -8.21
C LEU A 103 -13.18 12.79 -7.77
N VAL A 104 -12.37 11.86 -8.27
CA VAL A 104 -11.00 11.65 -7.80
C VAL A 104 -10.00 11.85 -8.92
N ILE A 105 -10.13 11.08 -10.02
CA ILE A 105 -9.12 11.06 -11.07
C ILE A 105 -9.10 12.36 -11.84
N LEU A 106 -10.26 12.83 -12.27
CA LEU A 106 -10.38 14.03 -13.07
C LEU A 106 -9.84 15.29 -12.36
N PRO A 107 -10.15 15.55 -11.07
CA PRO A 107 -9.57 16.67 -10.32
C PRO A 107 -8.04 16.62 -10.15
N LEU A 108 -7.47 15.40 -10.06
CA LEU A 108 -6.01 15.23 -9.97
C LEU A 108 -5.33 15.42 -11.32
N ARG A 109 -5.96 14.96 -12.43
CA ARG A 109 -5.43 15.07 -13.80
C ARG A 109 -5.63 16.44 -14.41
N ARG A 110 -6.79 17.05 -14.19
CA ARG A 110 -7.25 18.31 -14.82
C ARG A 110 -7.72 19.34 -13.78
N PRO A 111 -6.83 19.77 -12.87
CA PRO A 111 -7.18 20.68 -11.78
C PRO A 111 -7.74 22.01 -12.29
N GLU A 112 -7.38 22.43 -13.51
CA GLU A 112 -7.86 23.64 -14.14
C GLU A 112 -9.39 23.68 -14.32
N LEU A 113 -10.05 22.52 -14.45
CA LEU A 113 -11.51 22.44 -14.56
C LEU A 113 -12.22 22.72 -13.24
N PHE A 114 -11.51 22.59 -12.12
CA PHE A 114 -12.03 22.74 -10.76
C PHE A 114 -11.59 24.02 -10.07
N SER A 115 -10.90 24.92 -10.79
CA SER A 115 -10.40 26.20 -10.26
C SER A 115 -11.46 27.28 -10.21
N HIS A 116 -12.61 27.09 -10.87
CA HIS A 116 -13.67 28.07 -10.99
C HIS A 116 -14.85 27.72 -10.08
N GLY A 117 -15.05 28.54 -9.02
CA GLY A 117 -16.17 28.38 -8.11
C GLY A 117 -15.80 27.79 -6.75
N LYS A 118 -16.75 27.86 -5.79
CA LYS A 118 -16.54 27.38 -4.41
C LYS A 118 -17.14 25.98 -4.16
N LEU A 119 -17.95 25.49 -5.07
CA LEU A 119 -18.68 24.22 -4.90
C LEU A 119 -17.92 23.02 -5.48
N LEU A 120 -17.14 23.23 -6.53
CA LEU A 120 -16.37 22.20 -7.19
C LEU A 120 -14.93 22.30 -6.72
N GLY A 121 -14.47 21.32 -5.96
CA GLY A 121 -13.09 21.21 -5.51
C GLY A 121 -12.64 19.75 -5.49
N PRO A 122 -11.32 19.49 -5.53
CA PRO A 122 -10.81 18.14 -5.43
C PRO A 122 -11.19 17.52 -4.08
N GLN A 123 -11.70 16.31 -4.12
CA GLN A 123 -12.00 15.56 -2.89
C GLN A 123 -10.69 15.28 -2.14
N LYS A 124 -10.67 15.60 -0.85
CA LYS A 124 -9.49 15.43 0.00
C LYS A 124 -9.48 14.13 0.78
N GLY A 125 -10.65 13.44 0.84
CA GLY A 125 -10.80 12.16 1.51
C GLY A 125 -11.87 11.29 0.85
N VAL A 126 -11.52 10.03 0.61
CA VAL A 126 -12.40 9.01 0.04
C VAL A 126 -12.28 7.73 0.84
N LEU A 127 -13.39 7.09 1.13
CA LEU A 127 -13.48 5.81 1.82
C LEU A 127 -13.96 4.72 0.86
N LEU A 128 -13.22 3.63 0.79
CA LEU A 128 -13.65 2.38 0.16
C LEU A 128 -14.01 1.39 1.28
N TYR A 129 -15.24 0.91 1.34
CA TYR A 129 -15.64 -0.02 2.38
C TYR A 129 -16.42 -1.22 1.83
N GLY A 130 -16.45 -2.31 2.58
CA GLY A 130 -17.17 -3.52 2.20
C GLY A 130 -16.45 -4.80 2.63
N PRO A 131 -16.99 -5.98 2.31
CA PRO A 131 -16.42 -7.26 2.72
C PRO A 131 -14.98 -7.46 2.27
N PRO A 132 -14.19 -8.29 2.97
CA PRO A 132 -12.85 -8.64 2.52
C PRO A 132 -12.89 -9.40 1.18
N GLY A 133 -11.83 -9.23 0.37
CA GLY A 133 -11.71 -9.93 -0.92
C GLY A 133 -12.49 -9.32 -2.09
N THR A 134 -13.16 -8.17 -1.91
CA THR A 134 -13.93 -7.50 -2.97
C THR A 134 -13.11 -6.56 -3.86
N GLY A 135 -11.79 -6.43 -3.63
CA GLY A 135 -10.89 -5.70 -4.53
C GLY A 135 -10.61 -4.25 -4.15
N LYS A 136 -10.93 -3.79 -2.92
CA LYS A 136 -10.70 -2.39 -2.45
C LYS A 136 -9.27 -1.91 -2.67
N THR A 137 -8.29 -2.69 -2.27
CA THR A 137 -6.87 -2.35 -2.44
C THR A 137 -6.44 -2.34 -3.92
N MET A 138 -7.02 -3.21 -4.75
CA MET A 138 -6.80 -3.18 -6.20
C MET A 138 -7.37 -1.91 -6.81
N LEU A 139 -8.59 -1.54 -6.43
CA LEU A 139 -9.26 -0.32 -6.89
C LEU A 139 -8.46 0.94 -6.50
N ALA A 140 -7.92 0.99 -5.27
CA ALA A 140 -7.05 2.07 -4.82
C ALA A 140 -5.78 2.22 -5.70
N LYS A 141 -5.16 1.11 -6.07
CA LYS A 141 -4.01 1.10 -6.98
C LYS A 141 -4.39 1.55 -8.39
N ALA A 142 -5.53 1.08 -8.91
CA ALA A 142 -6.02 1.49 -10.22
C ALA A 142 -6.31 3.00 -10.27
N ILE A 143 -6.91 3.57 -9.21
CA ILE A 143 -7.12 5.03 -9.10
C ILE A 143 -5.79 5.78 -9.20
N ALA A 144 -4.75 5.31 -8.51
CA ALA A 144 -3.43 5.95 -8.57
C ALA A 144 -2.81 5.85 -9.97
N LYS A 145 -2.90 4.69 -10.61
CA LYS A 145 -2.46 4.47 -11.99
C LYS A 145 -3.16 5.43 -12.95
N GLU A 146 -4.49 5.44 -12.92
CA GLU A 146 -5.31 6.24 -13.81
C GLU A 146 -5.15 7.74 -13.58
N SER A 147 -4.95 8.19 -12.33
CA SER A 147 -4.74 9.61 -12.02
C SER A 147 -3.33 10.09 -12.34
N GLY A 148 -2.36 9.19 -12.53
CA GLY A 148 -0.95 9.54 -12.62
C GLY A 148 -0.39 10.10 -11.30
N ALA A 149 -1.08 9.86 -10.18
CA ALA A 149 -0.66 10.32 -8.87
C ALA A 149 0.30 9.33 -8.21
N VAL A 150 1.26 9.86 -7.47
CA VAL A 150 2.17 9.04 -6.66
C VAL A 150 1.37 8.37 -5.54
N PHE A 151 1.55 7.06 -5.38
CA PHE A 151 0.83 6.26 -4.41
C PHE A 151 1.69 6.01 -3.18
N ILE A 152 1.30 6.56 -2.04
CA ILE A 152 1.98 6.40 -0.76
C ILE A 152 1.18 5.39 0.07
N ASN A 153 1.65 4.15 0.14
CA ASN A 153 0.98 3.08 0.88
C ASN A 153 1.38 3.13 2.36
N VAL A 154 0.57 3.76 3.18
CA VAL A 154 0.84 3.90 4.62
C VAL A 154 0.52 2.61 5.33
N ARG A 155 1.57 1.91 5.79
CA ARG A 155 1.46 0.72 6.63
C ARG A 155 1.53 1.12 8.09
N ILE A 156 0.45 0.86 8.82
CA ILE A 156 0.36 1.20 10.24
C ILE A 156 1.45 0.50 11.05
N SER A 157 1.78 -0.75 10.69
CA SER A 157 2.90 -1.48 11.30
C SER A 157 4.23 -0.74 11.20
N ASN A 158 4.48 -0.03 10.10
CA ASN A 158 5.70 0.75 9.92
C ASN A 158 5.70 2.03 10.78
N LEU A 159 4.53 2.62 11.02
CA LEU A 159 4.39 3.77 11.90
C LEU A 159 4.60 3.40 13.38
N MET A 160 4.23 2.16 13.77
CA MET A 160 4.26 1.71 15.16
C MET A 160 5.54 0.98 15.56
N SER A 161 6.16 0.21 14.65
CA SER A 161 7.13 -0.83 15.02
C SER A 161 8.57 -0.36 15.22
N LYS A 162 8.97 0.77 14.71
CA LYS A 162 10.40 1.18 14.68
C LYS A 162 10.79 2.27 15.66
N TRP A 163 9.85 3.08 16.15
CA TRP A 163 10.22 4.32 16.86
C TRP A 163 9.23 4.64 17.98
N PHE A 164 9.37 3.94 19.10
CA PHE A 164 8.72 4.35 20.35
C PHE A 164 9.18 5.80 20.67
N GLY A 165 8.28 6.78 20.49
CA GLY A 165 8.55 8.21 20.67
C GLY A 165 8.57 9.08 19.40
N ASP A 166 8.80 8.50 18.20
CA ASP A 166 8.88 9.25 16.95
C ASP A 166 7.68 9.04 16.00
N ALA A 167 6.65 8.32 16.44
CA ALA A 167 5.47 8.03 15.62
C ALA A 167 4.80 9.29 15.05
N GLN A 168 4.72 10.37 15.82
CA GLN A 168 4.20 11.67 15.38
C GLN A 168 5.03 12.26 14.24
N LYS A 169 6.37 12.15 14.30
CA LYS A 169 7.27 12.65 13.26
C LYS A 169 7.13 11.84 11.97
N LEU A 170 6.86 10.52 12.07
CA LEU A 170 6.57 9.67 10.91
C LEU A 170 5.25 10.05 10.25
N VAL A 171 4.21 10.33 11.04
CA VAL A 171 2.94 10.83 10.53
C VAL A 171 3.13 12.16 9.82
N ALA A 172 3.88 13.11 10.42
CA ALA A 172 4.21 14.38 9.77
C ALA A 172 5.00 14.18 8.48
N ALA A 173 5.90 13.19 8.44
CA ALA A 173 6.67 12.85 7.25
C ALA A 173 5.80 12.31 6.11
N VAL A 174 4.72 11.55 6.38
CA VAL A 174 3.76 11.10 5.35
C VAL A 174 3.16 12.29 4.62
N PHE A 175 2.60 13.26 5.35
CA PHE A 175 1.97 14.44 4.75
C PHE A 175 2.97 15.35 4.06
N SER A 176 4.12 15.60 4.69
CA SER A 176 5.20 16.42 4.11
C SER A 176 5.73 15.81 2.80
N LEU A 177 5.95 14.50 2.77
CA LEU A 177 6.40 13.80 1.56
C LEU A 177 5.31 13.82 0.49
N ALA A 178 4.05 13.59 0.83
CA ALA A 178 2.94 13.67 -0.11
C ALA A 178 2.85 15.07 -0.75
N TYR A 179 3.05 16.12 0.05
CA TYR A 179 3.06 17.48 -0.45
C TYR A 179 4.21 17.76 -1.44
N LYS A 180 5.39 17.19 -1.18
CA LYS A 180 6.56 17.30 -2.07
C LYS A 180 6.39 16.50 -3.37
N LEU A 181 5.61 15.42 -3.34
CA LEU A 181 5.43 14.48 -4.46
C LEU A 181 4.17 14.72 -5.30
N GLN A 182 3.43 15.79 -5.06
CA GLN A 182 2.17 16.08 -5.76
C GLN A 182 2.24 15.90 -7.29
N PRO A 183 1.18 15.36 -7.92
CA PRO A 183 -0.05 14.83 -7.33
C PRO A 183 0.19 13.53 -6.58
N ALA A 184 -0.41 13.36 -5.39
CA ALA A 184 -0.16 12.20 -4.53
C ALA A 184 -1.45 11.68 -3.85
N ILE A 185 -1.53 10.36 -3.68
CA ILE A 185 -2.58 9.66 -2.94
C ILE A 185 -1.94 9.00 -1.72
N ILE A 186 -2.36 9.40 -0.53
CA ILE A 186 -2.03 8.73 0.72
C ILE A 186 -3.06 7.61 0.92
N PHE A 187 -2.63 6.36 0.77
CA PHE A 187 -3.50 5.20 0.94
C PHE A 187 -3.30 4.55 2.30
N ILE A 188 -4.41 4.31 3.00
CA ILE A 188 -4.44 3.64 4.30
C ILE A 188 -5.37 2.44 4.19
N ASP A 189 -4.79 1.24 4.18
CA ASP A 189 -5.56 0.00 4.25
C ASP A 189 -5.88 -0.34 5.71
N GLU A 190 -7.01 -1.03 5.92
CA GLU A 190 -7.48 -1.40 7.27
C GLU A 190 -7.50 -0.19 8.22
N VAL A 191 -8.04 0.93 7.73
CA VAL A 191 -8.03 2.20 8.46
C VAL A 191 -8.71 2.11 9.84
N ASP A 192 -9.63 1.17 10.03
CA ASP A 192 -10.27 0.85 11.31
C ASP A 192 -9.27 0.41 12.39
N SER A 193 -8.18 -0.26 12.02
CA SER A 193 -7.14 -0.66 12.95
C SER A 193 -6.36 0.53 13.51
N PHE A 194 -6.28 1.63 12.76
CA PHE A 194 -5.54 2.84 13.13
C PHE A 194 -6.44 3.97 13.63
N LEU A 195 -7.51 4.27 12.88
CA LEU A 195 -8.40 5.40 13.12
C LEU A 195 -9.80 4.96 13.60
N GLY A 196 -9.88 3.75 14.16
CA GLY A 196 -11.09 3.26 14.82
C GLY A 196 -11.46 4.03 16.08
N GLN A 197 -12.66 3.76 16.59
CA GLN A 197 -13.18 4.34 17.84
C GLN A 197 -12.19 4.15 18.98
N ARG A 198 -12.07 5.17 19.84
CA ARG A 198 -11.16 5.15 20.99
C ARG A 198 -11.61 4.08 21.98
N ARG A 199 -10.72 3.14 22.30
CA ARG A 199 -10.94 2.15 23.35
C ARG A 199 -10.16 2.56 24.59
N ASN A 200 -10.69 2.25 25.79
CA ASN A 200 -10.01 2.54 27.06
C ASN A 200 -8.65 1.83 27.21
N THR A 201 -8.35 0.88 26.33
CA THR A 201 -7.10 0.13 26.27
C THR A 201 -6.10 0.71 25.26
N ASP A 202 -6.45 1.79 24.54
CA ASP A 202 -5.53 2.39 23.57
C ASP A 202 -4.32 2.99 24.31
N HIS A 203 -3.12 2.59 23.89
CA HIS A 203 -1.89 3.17 24.42
C HIS A 203 -1.84 4.67 24.10
N GLU A 204 -1.36 5.48 25.05
CA GLU A 204 -1.22 6.93 24.89
C GLU A 204 -0.50 7.34 23.60
N ALA A 205 0.53 6.59 23.22
CA ALA A 205 1.26 6.81 21.97
C ALA A 205 0.37 6.69 20.72
N MET A 206 -0.59 5.75 20.70
CA MET A 206 -1.54 5.58 19.61
C MET A 206 -2.52 6.75 19.55
N THR A 207 -3.03 7.18 20.70
CA THR A 207 -3.95 8.33 20.79
C THR A 207 -3.28 9.61 20.30
N ASN A 208 -2.03 9.84 20.69
CA ASN A 208 -1.25 11.01 20.27
C ASN A 208 -0.98 10.96 18.74
N MET A 209 -0.67 9.78 18.20
CA MET A 209 -0.47 9.60 16.77
C MET A 209 -1.76 9.82 15.95
N LYS A 210 -2.92 9.32 16.42
CA LYS A 210 -4.24 9.60 15.83
C LYS A 210 -4.52 11.11 15.80
N THR A 211 -4.29 11.77 16.93
CA THR A 211 -4.53 13.23 17.07
C THR A 211 -3.65 14.03 16.11
N GLU A 212 -2.36 13.70 16.01
CA GLU A 212 -1.43 14.33 15.08
C GLU A 212 -1.83 14.10 13.62
N PHE A 213 -2.21 12.86 13.29
CA PHE A 213 -2.69 12.54 11.94
C PHE A 213 -3.91 13.39 11.56
N MET A 214 -4.87 13.54 12.46
CA MET A 214 -6.07 14.33 12.24
C MET A 214 -5.76 15.83 12.10
N ALA A 215 -4.87 16.37 12.89
CA ALA A 215 -4.45 17.78 12.83
C ALA A 215 -3.73 18.11 11.52
N LEU A 216 -2.85 17.23 11.07
CA LEU A 216 -2.14 17.38 9.79
C LEU A 216 -3.09 17.22 8.59
N TRP A 217 -4.05 16.30 8.69
CA TRP A 217 -5.07 16.15 7.66
C TRP A 217 -5.91 17.41 7.51
N ASP A 218 -6.35 18.01 8.63
CA ASP A 218 -7.10 19.28 8.60
C ASP A 218 -6.27 20.43 8.01
N GLY A 219 -5.01 20.55 8.42
CA GLY A 219 -4.09 21.54 7.85
C GLY A 219 -3.93 21.40 6.34
N PHE A 220 -3.90 20.19 5.85
CA PHE A 220 -3.79 19.86 4.44
C PHE A 220 -5.10 20.10 3.65
N THR A 221 -6.27 19.85 4.27
CA THR A 221 -7.57 20.09 3.61
C THR A 221 -7.88 21.57 3.39
N THR A 222 -7.25 22.45 4.16
CA THR A 222 -7.41 23.91 4.01
C THR A 222 -6.66 24.49 2.80
N ASP A 223 -5.62 23.82 2.31
CA ASP A 223 -4.91 24.23 1.08
C ASP A 223 -5.66 23.72 -0.16
N GLN A 224 -6.38 24.61 -0.82
CA GLN A 224 -7.14 24.30 -2.04
C GLN A 224 -6.24 23.91 -3.22
N ASN A 225 -5.00 24.38 -3.25
CA ASN A 225 -4.06 24.12 -4.34
C ASN A 225 -3.31 22.77 -4.16
N ALA A 226 -3.34 22.19 -2.98
CA ALA A 226 -2.70 20.92 -2.73
C ALA A 226 -3.39 19.78 -3.49
N ARG A 227 -2.65 19.14 -4.39
CA ARG A 227 -3.09 17.96 -5.16
C ARG A 227 -2.70 16.68 -4.43
N VAL A 228 -3.17 16.57 -3.19
CA VAL A 228 -3.00 15.38 -2.35
C VAL A 228 -4.35 14.98 -1.82
N MET A 229 -4.61 13.70 -1.72
CA MET A 229 -5.83 13.17 -1.12
C MET A 229 -5.52 11.96 -0.23
N VAL A 230 -6.39 11.69 0.72
CA VAL A 230 -6.36 10.49 1.54
C VAL A 230 -7.41 9.51 1.00
N LEU A 231 -6.96 8.32 0.64
CA LEU A 231 -7.81 7.21 0.23
C LEU A 231 -7.74 6.13 1.30
N ALA A 232 -8.83 5.89 1.99
CA ALA A 232 -8.91 4.91 3.07
C ALA A 232 -9.69 3.68 2.62
N ALA A 233 -9.28 2.50 3.10
CA ALA A 233 -10.03 1.26 2.90
C ALA A 233 -10.32 0.59 4.25
N THR A 234 -11.52 0.01 4.40
CA THR A 234 -11.91 -0.74 5.59
C THR A 234 -12.87 -1.88 5.28
N ASN A 235 -12.78 -2.94 6.06
CA ASN A 235 -13.78 -4.01 6.08
C ASN A 235 -14.85 -3.78 7.16
N ARG A 236 -14.65 -2.78 8.05
CA ARG A 236 -15.50 -2.54 9.23
C ARG A 236 -15.82 -1.06 9.38
N PRO A 237 -16.65 -0.49 8.50
CA PRO A 237 -16.95 0.94 8.51
C PRO A 237 -17.58 1.42 9.82
N SER A 238 -18.31 0.56 10.53
CA SER A 238 -18.94 0.86 11.82
C SER A 238 -17.95 1.04 12.98
N GLU A 239 -16.72 0.57 12.84
CA GLU A 239 -15.67 0.74 13.86
C GLU A 239 -14.91 2.07 13.71
N LEU A 240 -15.15 2.84 12.64
CA LEU A 240 -14.48 4.13 12.42
C LEU A 240 -15.03 5.21 13.35
N ASP A 241 -14.12 6.10 13.77
CA ASP A 241 -14.48 7.30 14.52
C ASP A 241 -15.28 8.28 13.64
N GLU A 242 -16.33 8.88 14.19
CA GLU A 242 -17.16 9.86 13.49
C GLU A 242 -16.34 11.05 12.94
N ALA A 243 -15.32 11.48 13.68
CA ALA A 243 -14.45 12.55 13.24
C ALA A 243 -13.66 12.18 11.96
N ILE A 244 -13.34 10.90 11.76
CA ILE A 244 -12.72 10.40 10.53
C ILE A 244 -13.74 10.36 9.40
N LEU A 245 -14.95 9.87 9.64
CA LEU A 245 -16.01 9.82 8.64
C LEU A 245 -16.33 11.21 8.08
N ARG A 246 -16.28 12.26 8.91
CA ARG A 246 -16.46 13.66 8.45
C ARG A 246 -15.36 14.13 7.49
N ARG A 247 -14.16 13.54 7.58
CA ARG A 247 -13.00 13.84 6.68
C ARG A 247 -12.97 12.98 5.43
N LEU A 248 -13.83 11.96 5.38
CA LEU A 248 -14.03 11.07 4.24
C LEU A 248 -15.45 11.26 3.68
N PRO A 249 -15.76 12.43 3.11
CA PRO A 249 -17.14 12.79 2.71
C PRO A 249 -17.67 11.93 1.57
N GLN A 250 -16.78 11.28 0.82
CA GLN A 250 -17.12 10.34 -0.24
C GLN A 250 -16.83 8.92 0.22
N ALA A 251 -17.89 8.12 0.34
CA ALA A 251 -17.78 6.73 0.75
C ALA A 251 -18.41 5.83 -0.32
N PHE A 252 -17.63 4.85 -0.79
CA PHE A 252 -18.04 3.89 -1.82
C PHE A 252 -18.12 2.49 -1.24
N GLU A 253 -19.25 1.86 -1.35
CA GLU A 253 -19.44 0.48 -0.96
C GLU A 253 -18.94 -0.45 -2.07
N ILE A 254 -17.94 -1.25 -1.76
CA ILE A 254 -17.44 -2.30 -2.64
C ILE A 254 -18.02 -3.62 -2.12
N GLY A 255 -19.25 -3.89 -2.52
CA GLY A 255 -20.03 -5.04 -2.07
C GLY A 255 -19.61 -6.36 -2.68
N LEU A 256 -20.40 -7.39 -2.41
CA LEU A 256 -20.28 -8.67 -3.11
C LEU A 256 -20.72 -8.49 -4.56
N PRO A 257 -19.98 -9.05 -5.54
CA PRO A 257 -20.30 -8.88 -6.94
C PRO A 257 -21.62 -9.58 -7.30
N ASP A 258 -22.45 -8.92 -8.08
CA ASP A 258 -23.64 -9.52 -8.68
C ASP A 258 -23.26 -10.56 -9.74
N ARG A 259 -24.27 -11.25 -10.34
CA ARG A 259 -24.02 -12.27 -11.34
C ARG A 259 -23.29 -11.72 -12.57
N ARG A 260 -23.63 -10.51 -13.01
CA ARG A 260 -23.02 -9.87 -14.18
C ARG A 260 -21.57 -9.49 -13.89
N GLU A 261 -21.34 -8.91 -12.73
CA GLU A 261 -20.01 -8.54 -12.26
C GLU A 261 -19.10 -9.77 -12.09
N ARG A 262 -19.64 -10.91 -11.60
CA ARG A 262 -18.89 -12.16 -11.53
C ARG A 262 -18.47 -12.68 -12.91
N VAL A 263 -19.31 -12.51 -13.93
CA VAL A 263 -18.96 -12.82 -15.31
C VAL A 263 -17.79 -11.96 -15.77
N GLU A 264 -17.83 -10.67 -15.52
CA GLU A 264 -16.74 -9.75 -15.91
C GLU A 264 -15.45 -10.06 -15.12
N ILE A 265 -15.55 -10.38 -13.84
CA ILE A 265 -14.40 -10.83 -13.02
C ILE A 265 -13.78 -12.11 -13.62
N LEU A 266 -14.59 -13.10 -13.99
CA LEU A 266 -14.11 -14.33 -14.63
C LEU A 266 -13.39 -14.03 -15.96
N LYS A 267 -13.95 -13.16 -16.80
CA LYS A 267 -13.33 -12.75 -18.06
C LYS A 267 -11.99 -12.07 -17.86
N VAL A 268 -11.90 -11.18 -16.86
CA VAL A 268 -10.65 -10.48 -16.53
C VAL A 268 -9.59 -11.46 -16.01
N ILE A 269 -9.95 -12.36 -15.08
CA ILE A 269 -9.01 -13.34 -14.51
C ILE A 269 -8.48 -14.30 -15.57
N LEU A 270 -9.34 -14.72 -16.50
CA LEU A 270 -8.99 -15.70 -17.54
C LEU A 270 -8.47 -15.06 -18.83
N LYS A 271 -8.31 -13.73 -18.86
CA LYS A 271 -7.76 -13.02 -20.00
C LYS A 271 -6.32 -13.47 -20.28
N GLY A 272 -6.08 -14.04 -21.46
CA GLY A 272 -4.76 -14.55 -21.88
C GLY A 272 -4.48 -16.01 -21.52
N GLU A 273 -5.39 -16.66 -20.79
CA GLU A 273 -5.32 -18.10 -20.55
C GLU A 273 -5.85 -18.89 -21.76
N ASN A 274 -5.33 -20.10 -21.97
CA ASN A 274 -5.81 -20.98 -23.02
C ASN A 274 -7.10 -21.68 -22.57
N ILE A 275 -8.23 -21.04 -22.85
CA ILE A 275 -9.56 -21.50 -22.45
C ILE A 275 -10.32 -22.09 -23.64
N GLU A 276 -11.20 -23.04 -23.34
CA GLU A 276 -12.09 -23.68 -24.30
C GLU A 276 -13.18 -22.67 -24.75
N GLU A 277 -13.45 -22.60 -26.07
CA GLU A 277 -14.46 -21.66 -26.62
C GLU A 277 -15.89 -21.93 -26.12
N SER A 278 -16.15 -23.16 -25.67
CA SER A 278 -17.46 -23.60 -25.17
C SER A 278 -17.80 -23.12 -23.75
N ILE A 279 -16.91 -22.37 -23.08
CA ILE A 279 -17.13 -21.96 -21.67
C ILE A 279 -18.30 -21.01 -21.55
N ASN A 280 -19.30 -21.41 -20.78
CA ASN A 280 -20.43 -20.59 -20.40
C ASN A 280 -20.16 -19.85 -19.07
N PHE A 281 -19.61 -18.63 -19.17
CA PHE A 281 -19.30 -17.79 -18.00
C PHE A 281 -20.53 -17.45 -17.14
N ASP A 282 -21.68 -17.26 -17.77
CA ASP A 282 -22.94 -16.98 -17.06
C ASP A 282 -23.38 -18.13 -16.16
N TYR A 283 -23.23 -19.36 -16.65
CA TYR A 283 -23.54 -20.55 -15.86
C TYR A 283 -22.57 -20.69 -14.68
N ILE A 284 -21.27 -20.52 -14.90
CA ILE A 284 -20.26 -20.57 -13.83
C ILE A 284 -20.53 -19.48 -12.80
N ALA A 285 -20.82 -18.26 -13.23
CA ALA A 285 -21.14 -17.14 -12.34
C ALA A 285 -22.40 -17.40 -11.51
N SER A 286 -23.37 -18.15 -12.05
CA SER A 286 -24.58 -18.56 -11.28
C SER A 286 -24.25 -19.55 -10.16
N LEU A 287 -23.25 -20.41 -10.34
CA LEU A 287 -22.78 -21.36 -9.32
C LEU A 287 -21.93 -20.70 -8.23
N CYS A 288 -21.42 -19.50 -8.50
CA CYS A 288 -20.53 -18.74 -7.60
C CYS A 288 -21.30 -17.68 -6.81
N GLU A 289 -22.57 -17.89 -6.48
CA GLU A 289 -23.35 -16.94 -5.68
C GLU A 289 -22.68 -16.73 -4.31
N GLY A 290 -22.56 -15.46 -3.90
CA GLY A 290 -21.91 -15.07 -2.65
C GLY A 290 -20.36 -15.09 -2.68
N TYR A 291 -19.73 -15.40 -3.82
CA TYR A 291 -18.27 -15.39 -3.96
C TYR A 291 -17.77 -13.95 -4.16
N THR A 292 -16.67 -13.65 -3.49
CA THR A 292 -15.89 -12.43 -3.72
C THR A 292 -14.96 -12.57 -4.93
N GLY A 293 -14.39 -11.47 -5.41
CA GLY A 293 -13.38 -11.52 -6.47
C GLY A 293 -12.17 -12.40 -6.13
N SER A 294 -11.74 -12.38 -4.86
CA SER A 294 -10.66 -13.26 -4.37
C SER A 294 -11.06 -14.74 -4.39
N ASP A 295 -12.32 -15.08 -4.06
CA ASP A 295 -12.80 -16.46 -4.11
C ASP A 295 -12.85 -16.98 -5.55
N ILE A 296 -13.29 -16.13 -6.49
CA ILE A 296 -13.32 -16.46 -7.93
C ILE A 296 -11.90 -16.66 -8.46
N LEU A 297 -10.94 -15.83 -8.06
CA LEU A 297 -9.53 -16.00 -8.43
C LEU A 297 -8.98 -17.33 -7.91
N GLU A 298 -9.25 -17.68 -6.66
CA GLU A 298 -8.82 -18.96 -6.08
C GLU A 298 -9.52 -20.17 -6.74
N LEU A 299 -10.76 -19.99 -7.14
CA LEU A 299 -11.48 -20.98 -7.96
C LEU A 299 -10.77 -21.23 -9.29
N CYS A 300 -10.45 -20.17 -10.03
CA CYS A 300 -9.75 -20.27 -11.31
C CYS A 300 -8.36 -20.89 -11.14
N LYS A 301 -7.58 -20.49 -10.11
CA LYS A 301 -6.30 -21.11 -9.82
C LYS A 301 -6.43 -22.62 -9.57
N LYS A 302 -7.39 -23.05 -8.76
CA LYS A 302 -7.63 -24.48 -8.52
C LYS A 302 -8.02 -25.22 -9.79
N ALA A 303 -8.85 -24.59 -10.63
CA ALA A 303 -9.24 -25.14 -11.91
C ALA A 303 -8.04 -25.36 -12.84
N ALA A 304 -7.09 -24.44 -12.86
CA ALA A 304 -5.86 -24.55 -13.64
C ALA A 304 -4.96 -25.75 -13.27
N TYR A 305 -5.10 -26.28 -12.05
CA TYR A 305 -4.36 -27.47 -11.63
C TYR A 305 -4.96 -28.80 -12.13
N PHE A 306 -6.23 -28.84 -12.57
CA PHE A 306 -6.83 -30.10 -13.02
C PHE A 306 -6.19 -30.66 -14.29
N PRO A 307 -5.96 -29.89 -15.35
CA PRO A 307 -5.27 -30.37 -16.55
C PRO A 307 -3.87 -30.90 -16.24
N ILE A 308 -3.15 -30.27 -15.29
CA ILE A 308 -1.82 -30.71 -14.87
C ILE A 308 -1.90 -32.07 -14.16
N ARG A 309 -2.89 -32.25 -13.29
CA ARG A 309 -3.11 -33.54 -12.60
C ARG A 309 -3.49 -34.65 -13.55
N ASP A 310 -4.38 -34.37 -14.50
CA ASP A 310 -4.80 -35.32 -15.50
C ASP A 310 -3.60 -35.77 -16.38
N LEU A 311 -2.72 -34.83 -16.77
CA LEU A 311 -1.48 -35.10 -17.49
C LEU A 311 -0.52 -35.99 -16.68
N LEU A 312 -0.28 -35.66 -15.42
CA LEU A 312 0.59 -36.46 -14.55
C LEU A 312 0.06 -37.88 -14.33
N ASP A 313 -1.25 -38.05 -14.28
CA ASP A 313 -1.87 -39.37 -14.13
C ASP A 313 -1.82 -40.17 -15.44
N GLU A 314 -1.86 -39.52 -16.60
CA GLU A 314 -1.64 -40.15 -17.90
C GLU A 314 -0.17 -40.56 -18.09
N GLU A 315 0.78 -39.74 -17.70
CA GLU A 315 2.21 -40.08 -17.71
C GLU A 315 2.52 -41.30 -16.82
N LYS A 316 1.93 -41.34 -15.63
CA LYS A 316 2.05 -42.54 -14.73
C LYS A 316 1.48 -43.82 -15.38
N LYS A 317 0.50 -43.70 -16.26
CA LYS A 317 -0.09 -44.79 -17.03
C LYS A 317 0.68 -45.13 -18.32
N GLY A 318 1.83 -44.46 -18.57
CA GLY A 318 2.68 -44.69 -19.75
C GLY A 318 2.16 -44.11 -21.04
N LYS A 319 1.22 -43.15 -20.99
CA LYS A 319 0.73 -42.42 -22.17
C LYS A 319 1.42 -41.05 -22.23
N SER A 320 2.06 -40.74 -23.36
CA SER A 320 2.58 -39.40 -23.62
C SER A 320 1.45 -38.54 -24.20
N SER A 321 0.94 -37.60 -23.44
CA SER A 321 -0.06 -36.63 -23.90
C SER A 321 0.42 -35.20 -23.67
N GLY A 322 0.07 -34.29 -24.61
CA GLY A 322 0.36 -32.87 -24.46
C GLY A 322 -0.54 -32.21 -23.39
N VAL A 323 -0.11 -31.05 -22.90
CA VAL A 323 -0.90 -30.23 -21.93
C VAL A 323 -2.25 -29.88 -22.55
N SER A 324 -3.35 -30.33 -21.93
CA SER A 324 -4.70 -29.99 -22.35
C SER A 324 -5.05 -28.54 -22.00
N SER A 325 -5.88 -27.90 -22.82
CA SER A 325 -6.41 -26.56 -22.57
C SER A 325 -7.26 -26.52 -21.28
N PHE A 326 -7.38 -25.33 -20.70
CA PHE A 326 -8.22 -25.07 -19.53
C PHE A 326 -9.69 -25.39 -19.85
N SER A 327 -10.19 -26.52 -19.37
CA SER A 327 -11.50 -26.98 -19.81
C SER A 327 -12.65 -26.49 -18.91
N TYR A 328 -13.82 -26.35 -19.49
CA TYR A 328 -15.08 -26.08 -18.78
C TYR A 328 -15.33 -27.05 -17.62
N VAL A 329 -15.00 -28.33 -17.83
CA VAL A 329 -15.12 -29.39 -16.83
C VAL A 329 -14.22 -29.11 -15.62
N SER A 330 -13.02 -28.56 -15.83
CA SER A 330 -12.09 -28.18 -14.76
C SER A 330 -12.65 -27.08 -13.87
N LEU A 331 -13.27 -26.05 -14.48
CA LEU A 331 -13.95 -24.99 -13.75
C LEU A 331 -15.15 -25.51 -12.96
N LEU A 332 -15.98 -26.35 -13.54
CA LEU A 332 -17.13 -26.95 -12.84
C LEU A 332 -16.69 -27.86 -11.69
N ARG A 333 -15.67 -28.69 -11.88
CA ARG A 333 -15.08 -29.50 -10.77
C ARG A 333 -14.59 -28.63 -9.63
N SER A 334 -13.92 -27.52 -9.95
CA SER A 334 -13.47 -26.56 -8.94
C SER A 334 -14.63 -25.91 -8.19
N CYS A 335 -15.71 -25.50 -8.90
CA CYS A 335 -16.90 -24.95 -8.25
C CYS A 335 -17.51 -25.90 -7.22
N VAL A 336 -17.66 -27.17 -7.56
CA VAL A 336 -18.24 -28.19 -6.66
C VAL A 336 -17.35 -28.40 -5.43
N VAL A 337 -16.02 -28.48 -5.62
CA VAL A 337 -15.06 -28.66 -4.50
C VAL A 337 -15.06 -27.43 -3.60
N PHE A 338 -15.05 -26.22 -4.20
CA PHE A 338 -15.01 -24.96 -3.44
C PHE A 338 -16.31 -24.72 -2.67
N GLN A 339 -17.45 -25.04 -3.26
CA GLN A 339 -18.75 -24.94 -2.60
C GLN A 339 -18.84 -25.83 -1.36
N LYS A 340 -18.30 -27.06 -1.42
CA LYS A 340 -18.21 -27.94 -0.24
C LYS A 340 -17.31 -27.36 0.87
N VAL A 341 -16.19 -26.74 0.49
CA VAL A 341 -15.26 -26.12 1.45
C VAL A 341 -15.88 -24.86 2.07
N LEU A 342 -16.60 -24.07 1.28
CA LEU A 342 -17.28 -22.85 1.77
C LEU A 342 -18.41 -23.21 2.74
N LEU A 343 -19.23 -24.19 2.40
CA LEU A 343 -20.30 -24.70 3.27
C LEU A 343 -19.74 -25.25 4.58
N SER A 344 -18.61 -25.97 4.55
CA SER A 344 -17.96 -26.45 5.77
C SER A 344 -17.45 -25.30 6.64
N LYS A 345 -16.87 -24.23 6.06
CA LYS A 345 -16.43 -23.03 6.80
C LYS A 345 -17.62 -22.26 7.41
N LEU A 346 -18.72 -22.12 6.68
CA LEU A 346 -19.92 -21.48 7.19
C LEU A 346 -20.58 -22.29 8.33
N CYS A 347 -20.58 -23.61 8.25
CA CYS A 347 -20.99 -24.46 9.37
C CYS A 347 -20.12 -24.29 10.62
N TYR A 348 -18.78 -24.17 10.46
CA TYR A 348 -17.88 -23.88 11.58
C TYR A 348 -18.09 -22.51 12.21
N LEU A 349 -18.42 -21.49 11.39
CA LEU A 349 -18.70 -20.14 11.88
C LEU A 349 -20.08 -20.03 12.56
N ASN A 350 -21.09 -20.79 12.12
CA ASN A 350 -22.42 -20.83 12.75
C ASN A 350 -22.47 -21.69 14.03
N LEU A 351 -21.52 -22.60 14.25
CA LEU A 351 -21.41 -23.35 15.51
C LEU A 351 -20.73 -22.57 16.63
N GLY A 352 -20.16 -21.37 16.33
CA GLY A 352 -19.54 -20.46 17.32
C GLY A 352 -20.48 -19.40 17.91
N VAL A 353 -21.77 -19.41 17.61
CA VAL A 353 -22.76 -18.40 18.10
C VAL A 353 -23.77 -18.97 19.10
N ASN A 354 -23.59 -20.21 19.57
CA ASN A 354 -24.41 -20.77 20.66
C ASN A 354 -23.48 -21.41 21.71
N VAL A 355 -22.86 -20.59 22.56
CA VAL A 355 -22.60 -20.90 23.98
C VAL A 355 -22.54 -19.55 24.75
#